data_97ac5a850941f0b6e083d3475b7baced
#
_entry.id   97ac5a850941f0b6e083d3475b7baced
#
_cell.length_a   1.000
_cell.length_b   1.000
_cell.length_c   1.000
_cell.angle_alpha   90.00
_cell.angle_beta   90.00
_cell.angle_gamma   90.00
#
_symmetry.space_group_name_H-M   'P 1'
#
loop_
_entity.id
_entity.type
_entity.pdbx_description
1 polymer ?
#
loop_
_entity_poly.entity_id
_entity_poly.type
_entity_poly.pdbx_seq_one_letter_code
_entity_poly.pdbx_strand_id
1 'polypeptide(L)'
;MFKLDLERAEEPEIKWIIEKAREFQKNIYFCFIDYAKALVCVDYNKLWKILQEMGISNRLTCLLTILYAGQEATVRTGNGTTDWFQVGNGVHQGCILSPCLFNLYAEYLMRNAGLDEAQAEINISGRNINNLKYADDTTLMAESKEELKSLLMKVKEESEKVGLNRNIQKTKIMASGPTTSW
;
A
#
# COMPACT_ATOMS: atom_id res chain seq x y z
N MET A 1 13.72 -20.48 2.15
CA MET A 1 13.26 -20.55 3.56
C MET A 1 12.52 -19.27 3.84
N PHE A 2 11.20 -19.29 3.68
CA PHE A 2 10.37 -18.10 3.90
C PHE A 2 10.23 -17.89 5.41
N LYS A 3 10.67 -16.74 5.90
CA LYS A 3 10.56 -16.37 7.29
C LYS A 3 9.10 -15.98 7.53
N LEU A 4 8.36 -16.72 8.36
CA LEU A 4 7.04 -16.31 8.82
C LEU A 4 7.17 -14.93 9.48
N ASP A 5 6.40 -13.96 9.02
CA ASP A 5 6.28 -12.67 9.68
C ASP A 5 5.23 -12.81 10.79
N LEU A 6 5.67 -13.36 11.90
CA LEU A 6 4.78 -13.60 13.06
C LEU A 6 4.23 -12.29 13.63
N GLU A 7 4.97 -11.18 13.52
CA GLU A 7 4.54 -9.88 14.02
C GLU A 7 3.28 -9.38 13.27
N ARG A 8 3.25 -9.52 11.94
CA ARG A 8 2.08 -9.12 11.14
C ARG A 8 0.89 -10.09 11.25
N ALA A 9 1.15 -11.35 11.53
CA ALA A 9 0.08 -12.32 11.77
C ALA A 9 -0.67 -12.07 13.10
N GLU A 10 -0.08 -11.28 13.99
CA GLU A 10 -0.69 -10.88 15.27
C GLU A 10 -1.53 -9.60 15.16
N GLU A 11 -1.52 -8.91 14.01
CA GLU A 11 -2.43 -7.79 13.77
C GLU A 11 -3.89 -8.26 13.90
N PRO A 12 -4.74 -7.52 14.64
CA PRO A 12 -6.09 -7.98 14.99
C PRO A 12 -6.93 -8.37 13.77
N GLU A 13 -6.83 -7.62 12.68
CA GLU A 13 -7.57 -7.85 11.44
C GLU A 13 -7.10 -9.13 10.75
N ILE A 14 -5.78 -9.32 10.63
CA ILE A 14 -5.17 -10.53 10.02
C ILE A 14 -5.50 -11.75 10.84
N LYS A 15 -5.37 -11.65 12.16
CA LYS A 15 -5.69 -12.74 13.08
C LYS A 15 -7.16 -13.15 12.97
N TRP A 16 -8.07 -12.19 12.93
CA TRP A 16 -9.48 -12.45 12.74
C TRP A 16 -9.76 -13.18 11.41
N ILE A 17 -9.12 -12.74 10.31
CA ILE A 17 -9.26 -13.39 9.00
C ILE A 17 -8.74 -14.84 9.07
N ILE A 18 -7.58 -15.08 9.69
CA ILE A 18 -7.02 -16.43 9.86
C ILE A 18 -7.95 -17.33 10.67
N GLU A 19 -8.50 -16.83 11.78
CA GLU A 19 -9.44 -17.58 12.62
C GLU A 19 -10.71 -17.95 11.84
N LYS A 20 -11.27 -16.99 11.10
CA LYS A 20 -12.45 -17.24 10.27
C LYS A 20 -12.16 -18.21 9.12
N ALA A 21 -11.02 -18.08 8.45
CA ALA A 21 -10.62 -19.04 7.41
C ALA A 21 -10.52 -20.47 7.97
N ARG A 22 -9.99 -20.62 9.17
CA ARG A 22 -9.93 -21.93 9.85
C ARG A 22 -11.31 -22.48 10.20
N GLU A 23 -12.23 -21.64 10.70
CA GLU A 23 -13.62 -22.05 10.96
C GLU A 23 -14.30 -22.58 9.70
N PHE A 24 -14.07 -21.94 8.54
CA PHE A 24 -14.63 -22.35 7.26
C PHE A 24 -13.77 -23.36 6.49
N GLN A 25 -12.69 -23.87 7.09
CA GLN A 25 -11.74 -24.80 6.48
C GLN A 25 -11.17 -24.32 5.13
N LYS A 26 -10.98 -23.03 4.99
CA LYS A 26 -10.43 -22.40 3.78
C LYS A 26 -8.92 -22.20 3.92
N ASN A 27 -8.21 -22.39 2.80
CA ASN A 27 -6.82 -21.95 2.69
C ASN A 27 -6.79 -20.47 2.37
N ILE A 28 -5.91 -19.73 3.02
CA ILE A 28 -5.63 -18.33 2.72
C ILE A 28 -4.14 -18.13 2.58
N TYR A 29 -3.77 -17.40 1.54
CA TYR A 29 -2.42 -16.96 1.24
C TYR A 29 -2.34 -15.45 1.38
N PHE A 30 -1.36 -14.95 2.11
CA PHE A 30 -1.11 -13.53 2.34
C PHE A 30 0.20 -13.13 1.68
N CYS A 31 0.21 -11.93 1.09
CA CYS A 31 1.43 -11.25 0.66
C CYS A 31 1.49 -9.88 1.30
N PHE A 32 2.43 -9.68 2.22
CA PHE A 32 2.72 -8.41 2.87
C PHE A 32 3.69 -7.62 2.00
N ILE A 33 3.22 -6.52 1.43
CA ILE A 33 4.01 -5.65 0.57
C ILE A 33 4.49 -4.46 1.40
N ASP A 34 5.80 -4.25 1.41
CA ASP A 34 6.45 -3.05 1.92
C ASP A 34 6.95 -2.23 0.73
N TYR A 35 6.61 -0.95 0.68
CA TYR A 35 7.11 -0.05 -0.35
C TYR A 35 8.38 0.66 0.12
N ALA A 36 9.42 0.61 -0.70
CA ALA A 36 10.67 1.31 -0.40
C ALA A 36 10.46 2.82 -0.46
N LYS A 37 10.61 3.50 0.68
CA LYS A 37 10.47 4.97 0.79
C LYS A 37 9.13 5.49 0.23
N ALA A 38 8.04 4.81 0.53
CA ALA A 38 6.71 5.05 -0.03
C ALA A 38 6.33 6.55 -0.07
N LEU A 39 6.38 7.23 1.07
CA LEU A 39 6.02 8.64 1.19
C LEU A 39 6.97 9.57 0.41
N VAL A 40 8.24 9.22 0.30
CA VAL A 40 9.26 10.04 -0.39
C VAL A 40 9.19 9.88 -1.91
N CYS A 41 8.69 8.74 -2.40
CA CYS A 41 8.62 8.44 -3.83
C CYS A 41 7.38 9.00 -4.54
N VAL A 42 6.45 9.63 -3.82
CA VAL A 42 5.24 10.21 -4.42
C VAL A 42 5.59 11.36 -5.33
N ASP A 43 5.32 11.21 -6.62
CA ASP A 43 5.46 12.26 -7.62
C ASP A 43 4.25 13.20 -7.56
N TYR A 44 4.49 14.50 -7.35
CA TYR A 44 3.41 15.49 -7.22
C TYR A 44 2.53 15.57 -8.48
N ASN A 45 3.11 15.54 -9.67
CA ASN A 45 2.34 15.65 -10.91
C ASN A 45 1.39 14.44 -11.06
N LYS A 46 1.86 13.26 -10.71
CA LYS A 46 1.04 12.05 -10.69
C LYS A 46 -0.01 12.12 -9.60
N LEU A 47 0.34 12.59 -8.40
CA LEU A 47 -0.58 12.71 -7.28
C LEU A 47 -1.77 13.62 -7.63
N TRP A 48 -1.51 14.81 -8.16
CA TRP A 48 -2.59 15.74 -8.51
C TRP A 48 -3.52 15.17 -9.58
N LYS A 49 -2.96 14.51 -10.58
CA LYS A 49 -3.75 13.82 -11.61
C LYS A 49 -4.61 12.70 -11.02
N ILE A 50 -4.04 11.87 -10.17
CA ILE A 50 -4.75 10.79 -9.47
C ILE A 50 -5.90 11.33 -8.63
N LEU A 51 -5.68 12.41 -7.86
CA LEU A 51 -6.74 13.01 -7.07
C LEU A 51 -7.91 13.51 -7.92
N GLN A 52 -7.62 14.08 -9.10
CA GLN A 52 -8.65 14.51 -10.05
C GLN A 52 -9.41 13.31 -10.63
N GLU A 53 -8.72 12.25 -11.03
CA GLU A 53 -9.32 11.02 -11.55
C GLU A 53 -10.18 10.30 -10.48
N MET A 54 -9.83 10.43 -9.21
CA MET A 54 -10.63 9.93 -8.08
C MET A 54 -11.83 10.83 -7.72
N GLY A 55 -12.06 11.92 -8.45
CA GLY A 55 -13.19 12.83 -8.24
C GLY A 55 -12.98 13.87 -7.15
N ILE A 56 -11.75 14.07 -6.68
CA ILE A 56 -11.43 15.18 -5.78
C ILE A 56 -11.59 16.50 -6.53
N SER A 57 -12.30 17.45 -5.93
CA SER A 57 -12.61 18.71 -6.59
C SER A 57 -11.36 19.49 -7.00
N ASN A 58 -11.38 20.10 -8.18
CA ASN A 58 -10.27 20.92 -8.69
C ASN A 58 -9.84 22.02 -7.72
N ARG A 59 -10.80 22.58 -6.98
CA ARG A 59 -10.51 23.62 -5.98
C ARG A 59 -9.59 23.08 -4.87
N LEU A 60 -9.89 21.87 -4.35
CA LEU A 60 -9.09 21.25 -3.31
C LEU A 60 -7.73 20.81 -3.86
N THR A 61 -7.69 20.22 -5.04
CA THR A 61 -6.42 19.84 -5.70
C THR A 61 -5.53 21.05 -5.94
N CYS A 62 -6.10 22.20 -6.37
CA CYS A 62 -5.35 23.42 -6.53
C CYS A 62 -4.77 23.94 -5.21
N LEU A 63 -5.54 23.92 -4.12
CA LEU A 63 -5.06 24.30 -2.79
C LEU A 63 -3.91 23.41 -2.32
N LEU A 64 -4.03 22.10 -2.52
CA LEU A 64 -2.96 21.14 -2.20
C LEU A 64 -1.70 21.42 -3.06
N THR A 65 -1.88 21.68 -4.35
CA THR A 65 -0.77 22.03 -5.25
C THR A 65 -0.02 23.27 -4.75
N ILE A 66 -0.74 24.32 -4.34
CA ILE A 66 -0.16 25.52 -3.78
C ILE A 66 0.58 25.23 -2.47
N LEU A 67 0.00 24.42 -1.59
CA LEU A 67 0.59 24.03 -0.30
C LEU A 67 1.93 23.29 -0.48
N TYR A 68 2.04 22.46 -1.52
CA TYR A 68 3.23 21.68 -1.82
C TYR A 68 4.21 22.39 -2.77
N ALA A 69 3.79 23.49 -3.42
CA ALA A 69 4.65 24.26 -4.30
C ALA A 69 5.69 25.05 -3.51
N GLY A 70 6.93 25.01 -3.98
CA GLY A 70 8.02 25.82 -3.42
C GLY A 70 8.43 25.43 -1.99
N GLN A 71 8.13 24.22 -1.56
CA GLN A 71 8.62 23.73 -0.27
C GLN A 71 10.15 23.60 -0.31
N GLU A 72 10.80 24.14 0.72
CA GLU A 72 12.23 24.10 0.89
C GLU A 72 12.58 23.37 2.20
N ALA A 73 13.72 22.72 2.21
CA ALA A 73 14.23 22.03 3.38
C ALA A 73 15.71 22.31 3.60
N THR A 74 16.15 22.17 4.83
CA THR A 74 17.56 22.16 5.21
C THR A 74 17.80 21.00 6.16
N VAL A 75 18.99 20.42 6.15
CA VAL A 75 19.36 19.29 7.01
C VAL A 75 20.38 19.75 8.03
N ARG A 76 20.09 19.49 9.30
CA ARG A 76 21.05 19.72 10.37
C ARG A 76 22.01 18.53 10.49
N THR A 77 23.29 18.79 10.31
CA THR A 77 24.37 17.80 10.42
C THR A 77 25.22 18.10 11.67
N GLY A 78 26.09 17.17 12.05
CA GLY A 78 27.04 17.42 13.14
C GLY A 78 27.98 18.60 12.90
N ASN A 79 28.16 19.04 11.65
CA ASN A 79 29.05 20.11 11.23
C ASN A 79 28.32 21.42 10.87
N GLY A 80 27.02 21.51 11.13
CA GLY A 80 26.18 22.68 10.79
C GLY A 80 24.90 22.32 10.03
N THR A 81 24.30 23.31 9.40
CA THR A 81 23.12 23.15 8.53
C THR A 81 23.53 23.25 7.07
N THR A 82 22.89 22.46 6.22
CA THR A 82 23.05 22.58 4.76
C THR A 82 22.42 23.90 4.25
N ASP A 83 22.74 24.28 3.01
CA ASP A 83 21.97 25.28 2.30
C ASP A 83 20.53 24.78 2.08
N TRP A 84 19.61 25.74 1.88
CA TRP A 84 18.22 25.43 1.57
C TRP A 84 18.13 24.79 0.18
N PHE A 85 17.37 23.70 0.08
CA PHE A 85 17.11 23.05 -1.20
C PHE A 85 15.61 22.81 -1.36
N GLN A 86 15.14 22.84 -2.62
CA GLN A 86 13.74 22.62 -2.92
C GLN A 86 13.37 21.13 -2.80
N VAL A 87 12.20 20.87 -2.19
CA VAL A 87 11.61 19.54 -2.09
C VAL A 87 10.73 19.34 -3.33
N GLY A 88 11.19 18.49 -4.27
CA GLY A 88 10.50 18.26 -5.54
C GLY A 88 9.54 17.08 -5.54
N ASN A 89 9.67 16.15 -4.58
CA ASN A 89 8.89 14.92 -4.50
C ASN A 89 8.62 14.53 -3.05
N GLY A 90 7.63 13.67 -2.87
CA GLY A 90 7.31 13.05 -1.59
C GLY A 90 6.33 13.85 -0.75
N VAL A 91 5.49 13.12 -0.01
CA VAL A 91 4.63 13.73 1.00
C VAL A 91 5.39 13.85 2.31
N HIS A 92 5.26 14.98 2.96
CA HIS A 92 6.10 15.35 4.11
C HIS A 92 5.86 14.38 5.29
N GLN A 93 6.90 13.68 5.71
CA GLN A 93 6.84 12.80 6.87
C GLN A 93 6.55 13.62 8.14
N GLY A 94 5.49 13.24 8.88
CA GLY A 94 5.01 13.98 10.05
C GLY A 94 3.92 15.03 9.75
N CYS A 95 3.58 15.30 8.49
CA CYS A 95 2.42 16.11 8.14
C CYS A 95 1.12 15.27 8.27
N ILE A 96 0.09 15.83 8.88
CA ILE A 96 -1.20 15.17 9.08
C ILE A 96 -1.91 14.79 7.75
N LEU A 97 -1.61 15.49 6.66
CA LEU A 97 -2.18 15.22 5.34
C LEU A 97 -1.48 14.07 4.60
N SER A 98 -0.22 13.80 4.93
CA SER A 98 0.60 12.84 4.17
C SER A 98 0.05 11.41 4.18
N PRO A 99 -0.42 10.85 5.31
CA PRO A 99 -1.06 9.54 5.30
C PRO A 99 -2.34 9.51 4.45
N CYS A 100 -3.16 10.58 4.51
CA CYS A 100 -4.38 10.65 3.71
C CYS A 100 -4.09 10.71 2.21
N LEU A 101 -3.12 11.51 1.79
CA LEU A 101 -2.71 11.62 0.38
C LEU A 101 -2.11 10.31 -0.12
N PHE A 102 -1.28 9.66 0.68
CA PHE A 102 -0.73 8.37 0.34
C PHE A 102 -1.80 7.28 0.26
N ASN A 103 -2.77 7.26 1.18
CA ASN A 103 -3.88 6.31 1.14
C ASN A 103 -4.73 6.47 -0.13
N LEU A 104 -4.99 7.69 -0.58
CA LEU A 104 -5.68 7.94 -1.85
C LEU A 104 -4.85 7.45 -3.04
N TYR A 105 -3.54 7.68 -3.01
CA TYR A 105 -2.60 7.20 -4.02
C TYR A 105 -2.58 5.67 -4.10
N ALA A 106 -2.50 5.00 -2.96
CA ALA A 106 -2.54 3.55 -2.87
C ALA A 106 -3.91 2.98 -3.28
N GLU A 107 -5.02 3.67 -2.92
CA GLU A 107 -6.37 3.28 -3.32
C GLU A 107 -6.53 3.30 -4.85
N TYR A 108 -6.08 4.37 -5.50
CA TYR A 108 -6.07 4.46 -6.96
C TYR A 108 -5.31 3.29 -7.60
N LEU A 109 -4.14 2.97 -7.07
CA LEU A 109 -3.32 1.85 -7.53
C LEU A 109 -4.09 0.52 -7.43
N MET A 110 -4.74 0.27 -6.29
CA MET A 110 -5.47 -0.99 -6.07
C MET A 110 -6.70 -1.10 -6.99
N ARG A 111 -7.42 -0.01 -7.21
CA ARG A 111 -8.53 0.01 -8.18
C ARG A 111 -8.07 -0.33 -9.59
N ASN A 112 -6.96 0.27 -10.03
CA ASN A 112 -6.41 -0.02 -11.36
C ASN A 112 -5.84 -1.45 -11.49
N ALA A 113 -5.38 -2.03 -10.39
CA ALA A 113 -4.99 -3.44 -10.34
C ALA A 113 -6.19 -4.40 -10.33
N GLY A 114 -7.44 -3.90 -10.31
CA GLY A 114 -8.65 -4.71 -10.24
C GLY A 114 -8.84 -5.38 -8.89
N LEU A 115 -8.42 -4.69 -7.82
CA LEU A 115 -8.51 -5.17 -6.44
C LEU A 115 -9.66 -4.48 -5.68
N ASP A 116 -10.74 -4.15 -6.39
CA ASP A 116 -11.95 -3.63 -5.77
C ASP A 116 -12.65 -4.72 -4.95
N GLU A 117 -13.33 -4.32 -3.88
CA GLU A 117 -14.13 -5.23 -3.04
C GLU A 117 -15.15 -6.04 -3.86
N ALA A 118 -15.66 -5.46 -4.96
CA ALA A 118 -16.60 -6.13 -5.86
C ALA A 118 -16.00 -7.31 -6.64
N GLN A 119 -14.66 -7.37 -6.80
CA GLN A 119 -13.93 -8.43 -7.50
C GLN A 119 -13.19 -9.37 -6.54
N ALA A 120 -13.38 -9.19 -5.24
CA ALA A 120 -12.72 -10.03 -4.25
C ALA A 120 -13.37 -11.43 -4.22
N GLU A 121 -12.56 -12.47 -4.40
CA GLU A 121 -13.02 -13.87 -4.40
C GLU A 121 -13.11 -14.45 -2.99
N ILE A 122 -12.36 -13.89 -2.02
CA ILE A 122 -12.39 -14.37 -0.64
C ILE A 122 -13.62 -13.81 0.06
N ASN A 123 -14.61 -14.66 0.29
CA ASN A 123 -15.78 -14.32 1.09
C ASN A 123 -15.61 -14.82 2.53
N ILE A 124 -15.52 -13.88 3.46
CA ILE A 124 -15.47 -14.17 4.89
C ILE A 124 -16.64 -13.47 5.57
N SER A 125 -17.56 -14.25 6.13
CA SER A 125 -18.74 -13.74 6.86
C SER A 125 -19.57 -12.73 6.04
N GLY A 126 -19.72 -12.97 4.71
CA GLY A 126 -20.51 -12.11 3.82
C GLY A 126 -19.77 -10.87 3.31
N ARG A 127 -18.49 -10.72 3.62
CA ARG A 127 -17.63 -9.66 3.08
C ARG A 127 -16.61 -10.24 2.12
N ASN A 128 -16.49 -9.63 0.96
CA ASN A 128 -15.45 -9.97 0.01
C ASN A 128 -14.19 -9.15 0.33
N ILE A 129 -13.06 -9.83 0.55
CA ILE A 129 -11.81 -9.21 0.96
C ILE A 129 -10.68 -9.80 0.10
N ASN A 130 -9.89 -8.94 -0.55
CA ASN A 130 -8.68 -9.35 -1.28
C ASN A 130 -7.44 -8.54 -0.90
N ASN A 131 -7.63 -7.43 -0.18
CA ASN A 131 -6.53 -6.62 0.31
C ASN A 131 -6.88 -5.90 1.61
N LEU A 132 -5.86 -5.60 2.39
CA LEU A 132 -5.90 -4.69 3.53
C LEU A 132 -4.81 -3.64 3.35
N LYS A 133 -5.11 -2.40 3.70
CA LYS A 133 -4.18 -1.27 3.58
C LYS A 133 -4.12 -0.50 4.89
N TYR A 134 -2.91 -0.26 5.32
CA TYR A 134 -2.66 0.63 6.46
C TYR A 134 -1.40 1.47 6.16
N ALA A 135 -1.61 2.76 5.87
CA ALA A 135 -0.57 3.67 5.43
C ALA A 135 0.21 3.08 4.21
N ASP A 136 1.50 2.84 4.35
CA ASP A 136 2.37 2.26 3.32
C ASP A 136 2.39 0.71 3.33
N ASP A 137 1.77 0.10 4.31
CA ASP A 137 1.63 -1.36 4.38
C ASP A 137 0.42 -1.84 3.57
N THR A 138 0.66 -2.76 2.66
CA THR A 138 -0.38 -3.40 1.87
C THR A 138 -0.31 -4.91 2.02
N THR A 139 -1.44 -5.52 2.36
CA THR A 139 -1.57 -6.97 2.44
C THR A 139 -2.53 -7.44 1.36
N LEU A 140 -2.04 -8.30 0.46
CA LEU A 140 -2.86 -9.01 -0.52
C LEU A 140 -3.26 -10.37 0.04
N MET A 141 -4.45 -10.83 -0.33
CA MET A 141 -4.99 -12.11 0.10
C MET A 141 -5.61 -12.86 -1.07
N ALA A 142 -5.44 -14.19 -1.08
CA ALA A 142 -6.01 -15.09 -2.08
C ALA A 142 -6.28 -16.47 -1.51
N GLU A 143 -7.19 -17.24 -2.12
CA GLU A 143 -7.46 -18.65 -1.74
C GLU A 143 -6.44 -19.62 -2.34
N SER A 144 -5.65 -19.19 -3.36
CA SER A 144 -4.60 -20.00 -3.99
C SER A 144 -3.30 -19.22 -4.20
N LYS A 145 -2.19 -19.98 -4.39
CA LYS A 145 -0.86 -19.38 -4.70
C LYS A 145 -0.85 -18.70 -6.06
N GLU A 146 -1.52 -19.31 -7.02
CA GLU A 146 -1.60 -18.85 -8.40
C GLU A 146 -2.33 -17.51 -8.48
N GLU A 147 -3.44 -17.41 -7.76
CA GLU A 147 -4.23 -16.18 -7.63
C GLU A 147 -3.39 -15.09 -6.93
N LEU A 148 -2.78 -15.39 -5.78
CA LEU A 148 -1.92 -14.43 -5.07
C LEU A 148 -0.79 -13.91 -5.97
N LYS A 149 -0.17 -14.79 -6.77
CA LYS A 149 0.87 -14.42 -7.73
C LYS A 149 0.31 -13.49 -8.81
N SER A 150 -0.87 -13.78 -9.34
CA SER A 150 -1.54 -12.95 -10.34
C SER A 150 -1.82 -11.55 -9.78
N LEU A 151 -2.41 -11.46 -8.58
CA LEU A 151 -2.67 -10.20 -7.89
C LEU A 151 -1.38 -9.40 -7.65
N LEU A 152 -0.33 -10.07 -7.16
CA LEU A 152 0.97 -9.45 -6.91
C LEU A 152 1.60 -8.88 -8.19
N MET A 153 1.44 -9.55 -9.33
CA MET A 153 1.93 -9.05 -10.63
C MET A 153 1.17 -7.82 -11.09
N LYS A 154 -0.16 -7.80 -10.97
CA LYS A 154 -0.98 -6.63 -11.28
C LYS A 154 -0.60 -5.43 -10.42
N VAL A 155 -0.49 -5.62 -9.09
CA VAL A 155 -0.07 -4.57 -8.15
C VAL A 155 1.33 -4.07 -8.49
N LYS A 156 2.25 -4.96 -8.89
CA LYS A 156 3.58 -4.57 -9.34
C LYS A 156 3.54 -3.63 -10.53
N GLU A 157 2.81 -4.00 -11.58
CA GLU A 157 2.71 -3.22 -12.81
C GLU A 157 2.12 -1.83 -12.54
N GLU A 158 1.03 -1.76 -11.75
CA GLU A 158 0.41 -0.49 -11.39
C GLU A 158 1.30 0.36 -10.47
N SER A 159 2.02 -0.27 -9.51
CA SER A 159 2.98 0.43 -8.65
C SER A 159 4.11 1.08 -9.44
N GLU A 160 4.67 0.37 -10.43
CA GLU A 160 5.74 0.89 -11.29
C GLU A 160 5.27 2.09 -12.13
N LYS A 161 4.02 2.08 -12.63
CA LYS A 161 3.45 3.21 -13.37
C LYS A 161 3.39 4.49 -12.53
N VAL A 162 3.06 4.35 -11.26
CA VAL A 162 2.97 5.49 -10.33
C VAL A 162 4.30 5.82 -9.64
N GLY A 163 5.34 5.03 -9.82
CA GLY A 163 6.67 5.27 -9.27
C GLY A 163 6.90 4.69 -7.87
N LEU A 164 6.01 3.81 -7.39
CA LEU A 164 6.20 3.08 -6.14
C LEU A 164 6.99 1.80 -6.39
N ASN A 165 8.13 1.67 -5.72
CA ASN A 165 8.97 0.50 -5.80
C ASN A 165 8.78 -0.38 -4.56
N ARG A 166 8.51 -1.68 -4.79
CA ARG A 166 8.39 -2.65 -3.70
C ARG A 166 9.75 -2.98 -3.11
N ASN A 167 9.82 -3.11 -1.82
CA ASN A 167 10.97 -3.65 -1.13
C ASN A 167 10.89 -5.18 -1.13
N ILE A 168 11.61 -5.82 -2.08
CA ILE A 168 11.59 -7.28 -2.25
C ILE A 168 12.07 -8.01 -0.99
N GLN A 169 13.02 -7.45 -0.25
CA GLN A 169 13.58 -8.09 0.96
C GLN A 169 12.58 -8.09 2.12
N LYS A 170 11.72 -7.07 2.19
CA LYS A 170 10.70 -6.91 3.23
C LYS A 170 9.32 -7.43 2.78
N THR A 171 9.09 -7.66 1.49
CA THR A 171 7.87 -8.30 0.99
C THR A 171 7.87 -9.77 1.39
N LYS A 172 6.82 -10.22 2.08
CA LYS A 172 6.74 -11.57 2.63
C LYS A 172 5.43 -12.25 2.29
N ILE A 173 5.49 -13.58 2.21
CA ILE A 173 4.32 -14.41 1.91
C ILE A 173 4.09 -15.35 3.09
N MET A 174 2.82 -15.50 3.48
CA MET A 174 2.37 -16.41 4.51
C MET A 174 1.18 -17.23 4.00
N ALA A 175 1.04 -18.46 4.46
CA ALA A 175 -0.15 -19.27 4.21
C ALA A 175 -0.73 -19.78 5.51
N SER A 176 -2.05 -19.85 5.56
CA SER A 176 -2.80 -20.44 6.67
C SER A 176 -3.96 -21.26 6.12
N GLY A 177 -4.16 -22.47 6.68
CA GLY A 177 -5.27 -23.34 6.31
C GLY A 177 -4.94 -24.82 6.47
N PRO A 178 -5.94 -25.71 6.33
CA PRO A 178 -5.81 -27.13 6.61
C PRO A 178 -4.90 -27.89 5.63
N THR A 179 -4.75 -27.39 4.39
CA THR A 179 -3.99 -28.08 3.32
C THR A 179 -2.87 -27.22 2.72
N THR A 180 -2.37 -26.23 3.47
CA THR A 180 -1.27 -25.40 2.98
C THR A 180 0.04 -26.18 3.00
N SER A 181 0.55 -26.55 1.82
CA SER A 181 1.92 -27.03 1.59
C SER A 181 2.70 -25.99 0.77
N TRP A 182 3.95 -25.81 1.10
CA TRP A 182 4.87 -24.92 0.36
C TRP A 182 5.76 -25.72 -0.57
#